data_8d3d16191cff78b7a72b60a54f3d45a7
#
_entry.id   8d3d16191cff78b7a72b60a54f3d45a7
#
_cell.length_a   1.000
_cell.length_b   1.000
_cell.length_c   1.000
_cell.angle_alpha   90.00
_cell.angle_beta   90.00
_cell.angle_gamma   90.00
#
_symmetry.space_group_name_H-M   'P 1'
#
loop_
_entity.id
_entity.type
_entity.pdbx_description
1 polymer ?
#
loop_
_entity_poly.entity_id
_entity_poly.type
_entity_poly.pdbx_seq_one_letter_code
_entity_poly.pdbx_strand_id
1 'polypeptide(L)'
;MLSLARLDAEKNIDATLRIFRQVRAQQPGATLTIAGTGPEADRLRAVARELGVDDAANFAGFVDAREALGSHDVLVQPSRADNLSYTLLDAVNSGLGVVASDIGGNPEILPPRCLAPLSDESAMADAVIDQGLDVSKRPHLPDDIPTVSEMVDAVLDVYAELGLAPADLGRELATPVRAAKPAVSVVTAYYKNHATLGEQLDALVAQVDAPPFEVVVADNEGSAKLARIVERYRGALDIRVVSANDVQGQCHARNVGVTAARAEVIAMSDADDVVGERWVATLHRVVSRTDVLATGMRRLDVINTEFVCRAKAVAGGLDQVPHPYEQGPFSYLGYEVFVFGSNIGIRRSTYLELGGMNEAMLGGSEDVDFSWRLLESGRTIVVDPDATVHYRLRAGTSDAMTQGYRYSRAQVGLWRRSQLLGRPVRGMSFLWAVTETAKLPLAWARAPGLSAEERFALAGRTGWITGNLAGQIAVRAPWYRPPEEPCSI
;
A
#
# COMPACT_ATOMS: atom_id res chain seq x y z
N MET A 1 1.57 2.64 -29.95
CA MET A 1 2.90 3.10 -29.52
C MET A 1 2.77 4.13 -28.40
N LEU A 2 3.73 4.20 -27.52
CA LEU A 2 3.82 5.19 -26.42
C LEU A 2 5.20 5.86 -26.42
N SER A 3 5.24 7.18 -26.25
CA SER A 3 6.41 7.92 -25.81
C SER A 3 6.08 8.60 -24.49
N LEU A 4 6.75 8.22 -23.42
CA LEU A 4 6.48 8.68 -22.05
C LEU A 4 7.72 9.41 -21.51
N ALA A 5 7.80 10.72 -21.68
CA ALA A 5 8.96 11.52 -21.33
C ALA A 5 8.63 13.01 -21.25
N ARG A 6 9.54 13.79 -20.62
CA ARG A 6 9.51 15.26 -20.77
C ARG A 6 9.69 15.64 -22.23
N LEU A 7 8.98 16.66 -22.70
CA LEU A 7 9.09 17.17 -24.07
C LEU A 7 10.24 18.19 -24.15
N ASP A 8 11.46 17.69 -24.13
CA ASP A 8 12.69 18.45 -24.26
C ASP A 8 13.61 17.86 -25.35
N ALA A 9 14.67 18.60 -25.70
CA ALA A 9 15.56 18.23 -26.78
C ALA A 9 16.34 16.91 -26.53
N GLU A 10 16.57 16.54 -25.27
CA GLU A 10 17.30 15.34 -24.91
C GLU A 10 16.50 14.07 -25.20
N LYS A 11 15.18 14.14 -25.01
CA LYS A 11 14.26 13.00 -25.23
C LYS A 11 13.97 12.75 -26.72
N ASN A 12 14.36 13.65 -27.59
CA ASN A 12 14.38 13.49 -29.06
C ASN A 12 13.06 12.98 -29.66
N ILE A 13 11.95 13.58 -29.23
CA ILE A 13 10.60 13.17 -29.66
C ILE A 13 10.41 13.39 -31.17
N ASP A 14 11.23 14.24 -31.83
CA ASP A 14 11.31 14.34 -33.28
C ASP A 14 11.61 12.99 -33.93
N ALA A 15 12.58 12.25 -33.42
CA ALA A 15 12.88 10.90 -33.92
C ALA A 15 11.70 9.94 -33.66
N THR A 16 11.03 10.03 -32.52
CA THR A 16 9.81 9.24 -32.26
C THR A 16 8.74 9.49 -33.34
N LEU A 17 8.52 10.75 -33.74
CA LEU A 17 7.56 11.09 -34.79
C LEU A 17 8.00 10.57 -36.16
N ARG A 18 9.28 10.60 -36.50
CA ARG A 18 9.80 10.05 -37.77
C ARG A 18 9.75 8.52 -37.79
N ILE A 19 10.08 7.85 -36.67
CA ILE A 19 9.92 6.41 -36.50
C ILE A 19 8.44 6.04 -36.66
N PHE A 20 7.54 6.78 -36.01
CA PHE A 20 6.11 6.53 -36.11
C PHE A 20 5.59 6.65 -37.55
N ARG A 21 6.07 7.64 -38.32
CA ARG A 21 5.74 7.76 -39.72
C ARG A 21 6.11 6.49 -40.52
N GLN A 22 7.30 5.92 -40.24
CA GLN A 22 7.75 4.67 -40.89
C GLN A 22 6.90 3.45 -40.47
N VAL A 23 6.60 3.36 -39.18
CA VAL A 23 5.69 2.31 -38.64
C VAL A 23 4.32 2.42 -39.30
N ARG A 24 3.74 3.60 -39.38
CA ARG A 24 2.42 3.83 -39.94
C ARG A 24 2.35 3.54 -41.45
N ALA A 25 3.44 3.74 -42.17
CA ALA A 25 3.51 3.37 -43.60
C ALA A 25 3.36 1.85 -43.82
N GLN A 26 3.81 1.03 -42.87
CA GLN A 26 3.70 -0.42 -42.91
C GLN A 26 2.47 -0.94 -42.15
N GLN A 27 2.03 -0.20 -41.11
CA GLN A 27 0.89 -0.54 -40.26
C GLN A 27 -0.07 0.67 -40.17
N PRO A 28 -0.97 0.86 -41.14
CA PRO A 28 -1.85 2.04 -41.23
C PRO A 28 -2.77 2.26 -40.03
N GLY A 29 -3.06 1.20 -39.23
CA GLY A 29 -3.84 1.29 -38.01
C GLY A 29 -3.06 1.68 -36.77
N ALA A 30 -1.75 1.89 -36.88
CA ALA A 30 -0.92 2.28 -35.73
C ALA A 30 -1.26 3.69 -35.22
N THR A 31 -1.25 3.85 -33.92
CA THR A 31 -1.40 5.14 -33.22
C THR A 31 -0.20 5.42 -32.31
N LEU A 32 0.06 6.68 -32.05
CA LEU A 32 1.11 7.13 -31.14
C LEU A 32 0.50 8.03 -30.05
N THR A 33 0.78 7.72 -28.79
CA THR A 33 0.55 8.64 -27.68
C THR A 33 1.88 9.24 -27.23
N ILE A 34 1.97 10.57 -27.22
CA ILE A 34 3.08 11.34 -26.66
C ILE A 34 2.62 11.90 -25.34
N ALA A 35 3.08 11.27 -24.26
CA ALA A 35 2.70 11.55 -22.87
C ALA A 35 3.84 12.29 -22.16
N GLY A 36 3.56 13.48 -21.70
CA GLY A 36 4.47 14.38 -21.02
C GLY A 36 4.25 15.84 -21.36
N THR A 37 4.95 16.72 -20.66
CA THR A 37 4.94 18.16 -20.86
C THR A 37 6.37 18.68 -21.03
N GLY A 38 6.54 19.84 -21.67
CA GLY A 38 7.84 20.45 -21.84
C GLY A 38 7.84 21.57 -22.86
N PRO A 39 8.96 22.32 -22.97
CA PRO A 39 9.05 23.52 -23.83
C PRO A 39 8.92 23.21 -25.32
N GLU A 40 9.18 21.98 -25.75
CA GLU A 40 9.13 21.55 -27.15
C GLU A 40 7.71 21.21 -27.65
N ALA A 41 6.69 21.22 -26.78
CA ALA A 41 5.35 20.71 -27.12
C ALA A 41 4.75 21.30 -28.40
N ASP A 42 4.78 22.62 -28.58
CA ASP A 42 4.17 23.29 -29.74
C ASP A 42 4.99 23.02 -30.99
N ARG A 43 6.32 23.02 -30.88
CA ARG A 43 7.21 22.69 -32.00
C ARG A 43 6.98 21.24 -32.47
N LEU A 44 6.88 20.30 -31.55
CA LEU A 44 6.63 18.87 -31.87
C LEU A 44 5.27 18.64 -32.53
N ARG A 45 4.23 19.38 -32.16
CA ARG A 45 2.94 19.37 -32.86
C ARG A 45 3.06 19.88 -34.30
N ALA A 46 3.91 20.91 -34.54
CA ALA A 46 4.20 21.36 -35.89
C ALA A 46 4.92 20.28 -36.69
N VAL A 47 5.93 19.64 -36.14
CA VAL A 47 6.66 18.53 -36.77
C VAL A 47 5.71 17.36 -37.10
N ALA A 48 4.77 17.01 -36.23
CA ALA A 48 3.79 15.95 -36.49
C ALA A 48 2.93 16.28 -37.74
N ARG A 49 2.50 17.55 -37.89
CA ARG A 49 1.77 18.02 -39.08
C ARG A 49 2.64 18.00 -40.35
N GLU A 50 3.88 18.46 -40.29
CA GLU A 50 4.83 18.40 -41.40
C GLU A 50 5.09 16.97 -41.89
N LEU A 51 5.14 16.01 -40.94
CA LEU A 51 5.30 14.60 -41.23
C LEU A 51 4.00 13.91 -41.68
N GLY A 52 2.85 14.58 -41.59
CA GLY A 52 1.53 14.03 -41.96
C GLY A 52 1.09 12.88 -41.07
N VAL A 53 1.38 12.97 -39.75
CA VAL A 53 1.03 11.94 -38.75
C VAL A 53 0.19 12.50 -37.59
N ASP A 54 -0.19 13.77 -37.64
CA ASP A 54 -0.91 14.49 -36.60
C ASP A 54 -2.33 13.94 -36.34
N ASP A 55 -2.94 13.30 -37.33
CA ASP A 55 -4.22 12.62 -37.20
C ASP A 55 -4.17 11.32 -36.36
N ALA A 56 -2.97 10.75 -36.16
CA ALA A 56 -2.75 9.52 -35.41
C ALA A 56 -1.74 9.66 -34.24
N ALA A 57 -1.16 10.86 -34.07
CA ALA A 57 -0.26 11.19 -32.96
C ALA A 57 -0.99 12.07 -31.91
N ASN A 58 -1.32 11.49 -30.77
CA ASN A 58 -2.01 12.17 -29.68
C ASN A 58 -1.01 12.74 -28.65
N PHE A 59 -1.04 14.04 -28.43
CA PHE A 59 -0.28 14.71 -27.37
C PHE A 59 -1.12 14.79 -26.09
N ALA A 60 -0.99 13.79 -25.23
CA ALA A 60 -1.84 13.57 -24.06
C ALA A 60 -1.52 14.49 -22.85
N GLY A 61 -0.41 15.24 -22.89
CA GLY A 61 0.05 15.99 -21.74
C GLY A 61 0.57 15.09 -20.62
N PHE A 62 0.49 15.55 -19.38
CA PHE A 62 0.87 14.72 -18.22
C PHE A 62 -0.18 13.63 -17.98
N VAL A 63 0.24 12.37 -17.85
CA VAL A 63 -0.62 11.22 -17.62
C VAL A 63 -0.09 10.38 -16.46
N ASP A 64 -0.93 9.54 -15.87
CA ASP A 64 -0.46 8.49 -14.98
C ASP A 64 0.35 7.45 -15.76
N ALA A 65 1.61 7.25 -15.37
CA ALA A 65 2.54 6.38 -16.09
C ALA A 65 2.07 4.92 -16.10
N ARG A 66 1.50 4.43 -15.02
CA ARG A 66 1.02 3.05 -14.90
C ARG A 66 -0.18 2.79 -15.80
N GLU A 67 -1.11 3.76 -15.89
CA GLU A 67 -2.26 3.68 -16.78
C GLU A 67 -1.82 3.73 -18.25
N ALA A 68 -0.88 4.63 -18.58
CA ALA A 68 -0.32 4.73 -19.91
C ALA A 68 0.41 3.45 -20.34
N LEU A 69 1.25 2.88 -19.49
CA LEU A 69 1.94 1.62 -19.76
C LEU A 69 0.97 0.45 -19.92
N GLY A 70 -0.10 0.38 -19.12
CA GLY A 70 -1.10 -0.70 -19.20
C GLY A 70 -2.00 -0.65 -20.45
N SER A 71 -1.99 0.43 -21.22
CA SER A 71 -2.91 0.66 -22.38
C SER A 71 -2.23 0.71 -23.74
N HIS A 72 -0.93 0.44 -23.81
CA HIS A 72 -0.14 0.50 -25.05
C HIS A 72 0.66 -0.80 -25.28
N ASP A 73 1.11 -1.02 -26.53
CA ASP A 73 1.83 -2.23 -26.92
C ASP A 73 3.35 -2.08 -26.85
N VAL A 74 3.87 -0.91 -27.29
CA VAL A 74 5.32 -0.66 -27.42
C VAL A 74 5.64 0.75 -26.92
N LEU A 75 6.64 0.85 -26.03
CA LEU A 75 7.28 2.10 -25.65
C LEU A 75 8.45 2.41 -26.57
N VAL A 76 8.56 3.65 -27.04
CA VAL A 76 9.67 4.12 -27.91
C VAL A 76 10.36 5.29 -27.25
N GLN A 77 11.68 5.16 -27.02
CA GLN A 77 12.50 6.16 -26.34
C GLN A 77 13.85 6.39 -27.04
N PRO A 78 13.90 7.17 -28.15
CA PRO A 78 15.14 7.46 -28.89
C PRO A 78 15.88 8.66 -28.27
N SER A 79 16.10 8.65 -26.96
CA SER A 79 16.81 9.71 -26.24
C SER A 79 18.21 9.94 -26.77
N ARG A 80 18.70 11.19 -26.74
CA ARG A 80 20.08 11.55 -27.10
C ARG A 80 21.05 11.39 -25.95
N ALA A 81 20.55 11.49 -24.73
CA ALA A 81 21.26 11.23 -23.49
C ALA A 81 20.29 10.63 -22.48
N ASP A 82 20.71 9.57 -21.86
CA ASP A 82 20.03 8.96 -20.72
C ASP A 82 21.05 8.17 -19.89
N ASN A 83 20.84 8.08 -18.59
CA ASN A 83 21.68 7.21 -17.76
C ASN A 83 21.06 5.81 -17.73
N LEU A 84 20.30 5.49 -16.70
CA LEU A 84 19.43 4.33 -16.61
C LEU A 84 17.96 4.82 -16.59
N SER A 85 17.20 4.52 -17.63
CA SER A 85 15.82 5.01 -17.73
C SER A 85 14.85 4.14 -16.93
N TYR A 86 14.32 4.65 -15.83
CA TYR A 86 13.26 3.98 -15.07
C TYR A 86 12.00 3.74 -15.92
N THR A 87 11.71 4.62 -16.88
CA THR A 87 10.58 4.42 -17.81
C THR A 87 10.73 3.15 -18.64
N LEU A 88 11.97 2.80 -19.04
CA LEU A 88 12.24 1.55 -19.76
C LEU A 88 12.04 0.33 -18.85
N LEU A 89 12.52 0.39 -17.61
CA LEU A 89 12.30 -0.67 -16.61
C LEU A 89 10.81 -0.89 -16.34
N ASP A 90 10.06 0.18 -16.13
CA ASP A 90 8.62 0.12 -15.88
C ASP A 90 7.85 -0.45 -17.09
N ALA A 91 8.26 -0.10 -18.31
CA ALA A 91 7.66 -0.62 -19.53
C ALA A 91 7.89 -2.14 -19.70
N VAL A 92 9.12 -2.61 -19.46
CA VAL A 92 9.44 -4.04 -19.51
C VAL A 92 8.66 -4.80 -18.43
N ASN A 93 8.62 -4.29 -17.20
CA ASN A 93 7.84 -4.87 -16.10
C ASN A 93 6.33 -4.91 -16.39
N SER A 94 5.84 -3.98 -17.20
CA SER A 94 4.43 -3.92 -17.62
C SER A 94 4.14 -4.83 -18.83
N GLY A 95 5.16 -5.53 -19.37
CA GLY A 95 5.02 -6.46 -20.51
C GLY A 95 4.92 -5.77 -21.86
N LEU A 96 5.33 -4.50 -22.00
CA LEU A 96 5.39 -3.80 -23.27
C LEU A 96 6.57 -4.27 -24.11
N GLY A 97 6.44 -4.14 -25.42
CA GLY A 97 7.59 -4.01 -26.31
C GLY A 97 8.35 -2.72 -25.98
N VAL A 98 9.66 -2.74 -26.09
CA VAL A 98 10.50 -1.57 -25.79
C VAL A 98 11.52 -1.38 -26.91
N VAL A 99 11.60 -0.15 -27.45
CA VAL A 99 12.60 0.25 -28.44
C VAL A 99 13.27 1.53 -27.95
N ALA A 100 14.57 1.49 -27.78
CA ALA A 100 15.35 2.61 -27.27
C ALA A 100 16.63 2.83 -28.07
N SER A 101 17.23 4.01 -27.91
CA SER A 101 18.57 4.29 -28.40
C SER A 101 19.63 3.48 -27.65
N ASP A 102 20.64 3.03 -28.37
CA ASP A 102 21.82 2.34 -27.80
C ASP A 102 22.80 3.36 -27.20
N ILE A 103 22.44 3.86 -26.00
CA ILE A 103 23.20 4.88 -25.25
C ILE A 103 23.13 4.67 -23.75
N GLY A 104 24.09 5.24 -23.03
CA GLY A 104 24.09 5.25 -21.57
C GLY A 104 23.93 3.86 -20.96
N GLY A 105 23.05 3.71 -19.97
CA GLY A 105 22.73 2.45 -19.31
C GLY A 105 21.66 1.59 -20.01
N ASN A 106 21.11 2.03 -21.15
CA ASN A 106 20.07 1.24 -21.84
C ASN A 106 20.50 -0.18 -22.21
N PRO A 107 21.77 -0.42 -22.67
CA PRO A 107 22.27 -1.78 -22.95
C PRO A 107 22.41 -2.68 -21.71
N GLU A 108 22.40 -2.13 -20.53
CA GLU A 108 22.48 -2.92 -19.28
C GLU A 108 21.13 -3.56 -18.93
N ILE A 109 20.03 -3.00 -19.43
CA ILE A 109 18.67 -3.43 -19.09
C ILE A 109 17.88 -4.00 -20.27
N LEU A 110 18.31 -3.70 -21.50
CA LEU A 110 17.61 -4.13 -22.70
C LEU A 110 18.47 -5.04 -23.59
N PRO A 111 17.88 -6.11 -24.15
CA PRO A 111 18.59 -6.96 -25.10
C PRO A 111 18.84 -6.20 -26.42
N PRO A 112 19.89 -6.58 -27.19
CA PRO A 112 20.27 -5.88 -28.44
C PRO A 112 19.14 -5.68 -29.45
N ARG A 113 18.16 -6.58 -29.51
CA ARG A 113 16.98 -6.45 -30.41
C ARG A 113 16.06 -5.26 -30.07
N CYS A 114 16.20 -4.68 -28.88
CA CYS A 114 15.42 -3.52 -28.42
C CYS A 114 16.19 -2.20 -28.59
N LEU A 115 17.45 -2.28 -29.04
CA LEU A 115 18.37 -1.16 -29.13
C LEU A 115 18.77 -0.89 -30.56
N ALA A 116 18.84 0.39 -30.93
CA ALA A 116 19.42 0.80 -32.20
C ALA A 116 20.13 2.16 -32.04
N PRO A 117 21.19 2.41 -32.83
CA PRO A 117 21.81 3.74 -32.85
C PRO A 117 20.83 4.81 -33.35
N LEU A 118 20.98 6.02 -32.84
CA LEU A 118 20.10 7.16 -33.22
C LEU A 118 20.09 7.48 -34.71
N SER A 119 21.13 7.06 -35.46
CA SER A 119 21.23 7.20 -36.90
C SER A 119 20.38 6.19 -37.67
N ASP A 120 19.85 5.16 -37.02
CA ASP A 120 19.09 4.08 -37.67
C ASP A 120 17.63 4.03 -37.19
N GLU A 121 16.87 5.04 -37.59
CA GLU A 121 15.44 5.13 -37.30
C GLU A 121 14.63 4.01 -37.98
N SER A 122 15.17 3.41 -39.06
CA SER A 122 14.53 2.29 -39.73
C SER A 122 14.57 1.02 -38.90
N ALA A 123 15.73 0.70 -38.30
CA ALA A 123 15.84 -0.43 -37.39
C ALA A 123 14.92 -0.26 -36.16
N MET A 124 14.78 0.97 -35.66
CA MET A 124 13.84 1.24 -34.57
C MET A 124 12.39 1.01 -35.02
N ALA A 125 12.00 1.44 -36.22
CA ALA A 125 10.65 1.23 -36.74
C ALA A 125 10.34 -0.27 -36.91
N ASP A 126 11.28 -1.03 -37.47
CA ASP A 126 11.14 -2.47 -37.61
C ASP A 126 11.01 -3.20 -36.27
N ALA A 127 11.83 -2.83 -35.29
CA ALA A 127 11.74 -3.36 -33.93
C ALA A 127 10.39 -3.03 -33.25
N VAL A 128 9.82 -1.84 -33.49
CA VAL A 128 8.49 -1.46 -33.02
C VAL A 128 7.41 -2.35 -33.61
N ILE A 129 7.46 -2.59 -34.93
CA ILE A 129 6.50 -3.45 -35.63
C ILE A 129 6.60 -4.89 -35.12
N ASP A 130 7.81 -5.41 -35.04
CA ASP A 130 8.09 -6.76 -34.56
C ASP A 130 7.52 -7.02 -33.18
N GLN A 131 7.80 -6.13 -32.22
CA GLN A 131 7.36 -6.29 -30.83
C GLN A 131 5.87 -5.92 -30.62
N GLY A 132 5.33 -5.08 -31.50
CA GLY A 132 3.91 -4.71 -31.47
C GLY A 132 3.02 -5.85 -31.95
N LEU A 133 3.48 -6.62 -32.94
CA LEU A 133 2.73 -7.73 -33.55
C LEU A 133 3.00 -9.08 -32.86
N ASP A 134 4.17 -9.26 -32.26
CA ASP A 134 4.57 -10.53 -31.65
C ASP A 134 5.03 -10.31 -30.20
N VAL A 135 4.16 -10.66 -29.25
CA VAL A 135 4.41 -10.53 -27.81
C VAL A 135 5.64 -11.36 -27.37
N SER A 136 5.95 -12.45 -28.05
CA SER A 136 7.11 -13.29 -27.71
C SER A 136 8.46 -12.60 -27.98
N LYS A 137 8.47 -11.55 -28.77
CA LYS A 137 9.66 -10.72 -29.06
C LYS A 137 9.86 -9.59 -28.07
N ARG A 138 8.93 -9.35 -27.16
CA ARG A 138 9.05 -8.31 -26.11
C ARG A 138 10.19 -8.67 -25.15
N PRO A 139 10.87 -7.66 -24.56
CA PRO A 139 11.95 -7.92 -23.62
C PRO A 139 11.44 -8.43 -22.27
N HIS A 140 12.28 -9.15 -21.57
CA HIS A 140 12.18 -9.40 -20.14
C HIS A 140 13.38 -8.76 -19.46
N LEU A 141 13.23 -8.33 -18.21
CA LEU A 141 14.35 -7.82 -17.45
C LEU A 141 15.37 -8.95 -17.21
N PRO A 142 16.67 -8.64 -17.25
CA PRO A 142 17.70 -9.57 -16.79
C PRO A 142 17.44 -10.04 -15.36
N ASP A 143 17.72 -11.31 -15.08
CA ASP A 143 17.48 -11.91 -13.75
C ASP A 143 18.41 -11.31 -12.65
N ASP A 144 19.48 -10.64 -13.05
CA ASP A 144 20.49 -10.03 -12.21
C ASP A 144 20.30 -8.52 -11.98
N ILE A 145 19.19 -7.94 -12.44
CA ILE A 145 18.87 -6.55 -12.08
C ILE A 145 18.68 -6.45 -10.57
N PRO A 146 19.52 -5.65 -9.89
CA PRO A 146 19.46 -5.55 -8.45
C PRO A 146 18.16 -4.90 -7.99
N THR A 147 17.58 -5.42 -6.93
CA THR A 147 16.54 -4.73 -6.19
C THR A 147 17.12 -3.46 -5.54
N VAL A 148 16.26 -2.52 -5.15
CA VAL A 148 16.69 -1.31 -4.42
C VAL A 148 17.54 -1.67 -3.20
N SER A 149 17.22 -2.77 -2.50
CA SER A 149 18.00 -3.24 -1.35
C SER A 149 19.40 -3.70 -1.74
N GLU A 150 19.50 -4.50 -2.81
CA GLU A 150 20.80 -4.98 -3.31
C GLU A 150 21.65 -3.85 -3.87
N MET A 151 21.06 -2.86 -4.50
CA MET A 151 21.75 -1.65 -4.95
C MET A 151 22.28 -0.84 -3.75
N VAL A 152 21.48 -0.68 -2.69
CA VAL A 152 21.92 0.00 -1.45
C VAL A 152 23.08 -0.78 -0.80
N ASP A 153 22.96 -2.10 -0.71
CA ASP A 153 24.02 -2.96 -0.14
C ASP A 153 25.31 -2.82 -0.95
N ALA A 154 25.23 -2.83 -2.29
CA ALA A 154 26.40 -2.66 -3.16
C ALA A 154 27.05 -1.26 -3.02
N VAL A 155 26.25 -0.21 -2.86
CA VAL A 155 26.75 1.15 -2.59
C VAL A 155 27.44 1.22 -1.23
N LEU A 156 26.88 0.58 -0.21
CA LEU A 156 27.48 0.51 1.12
C LEU A 156 28.79 -0.27 1.12
N ASP A 157 28.90 -1.33 0.33
CA ASP A 157 30.15 -2.10 0.15
C ASP A 157 31.26 -1.23 -0.48
N VAL A 158 30.91 -0.43 -1.51
CA VAL A 158 31.86 0.54 -2.11
C VAL A 158 32.31 1.58 -1.08
N TYR A 159 31.42 2.10 -0.24
CA TYR A 159 31.82 3.01 0.84
C TYR A 159 32.72 2.34 1.87
N ALA A 160 32.48 1.07 2.19
CA ALA A 160 33.32 0.30 3.09
C ALA A 160 34.73 0.09 2.50
N GLU A 161 34.85 -0.24 1.21
CA GLU A 161 36.13 -0.38 0.49
C GLU A 161 36.93 0.93 0.45
N LEU A 162 36.24 2.08 0.39
CA LEU A 162 36.89 3.40 0.42
C LEU A 162 37.23 3.86 1.84
N GLY A 163 37.05 3.01 2.86
CA GLY A 163 37.25 3.38 4.26
C GLY A 163 36.23 4.36 4.81
N LEU A 164 35.15 4.64 4.05
CA LEU A 164 34.02 5.43 4.44
C LEU A 164 32.95 4.50 5.03
N ALA A 165 33.32 3.74 6.07
CA ALA A 165 32.36 2.87 6.75
C ALA A 165 31.14 3.68 7.25
N PRO A 166 29.97 3.06 7.38
CA PRO A 166 28.77 3.70 7.93
C PRO A 166 28.96 4.46 9.24
N ALA A 167 30.06 4.16 9.98
CA ALA A 167 30.50 4.90 11.17
C ALA A 167 30.83 6.37 10.87
N ASP A 168 31.36 6.69 9.69
CA ASP A 168 31.68 8.07 9.29
C ASP A 168 30.44 8.86 8.87
N LEU A 169 29.32 8.16 8.63
CA LEU A 169 28.00 8.75 8.42
C LEU A 169 27.20 8.94 9.72
N GLY A 170 27.88 8.85 10.86
CA GLY A 170 27.28 9.07 12.19
C GLY A 170 26.47 7.89 12.73
N ARG A 171 26.62 6.71 12.13
CA ARG A 171 26.12 5.46 12.69
C ARG A 171 27.30 4.58 13.11
N GLU A 172 27.80 4.73 14.34
CA GLU A 172 28.42 3.59 15.00
C GLU A 172 27.48 2.39 14.82
N LEU A 173 28.01 1.21 14.49
CA LEU A 173 27.32 -0.06 14.72
C LEU A 173 27.14 -0.15 16.24
N ALA A 174 26.11 0.54 16.74
CA ALA A 174 25.86 0.61 18.14
C ALA A 174 25.58 -0.80 18.64
N THR A 175 26.18 -1.16 19.73
CA THR A 175 25.81 -2.34 20.51
C THR A 175 24.29 -2.37 20.57
N PRO A 176 23.63 -3.51 20.25
CA PRO A 176 22.19 -3.56 20.21
C PRO A 176 21.59 -2.96 21.47
N VAL A 177 20.80 -1.91 21.34
CA VAL A 177 20.11 -1.30 22.47
C VAL A 177 19.18 -2.35 23.06
N ARG A 178 19.33 -2.64 24.32
CA ARG A 178 18.44 -3.53 25.05
C ARG A 178 17.98 -2.87 26.32
N ALA A 179 16.70 -2.57 26.41
CA ALA A 179 16.10 -2.11 27.66
C ALA A 179 16.14 -3.24 28.71
N ALA A 180 16.82 -3.05 29.80
CA ALA A 180 16.94 -4.05 30.88
C ALA A 180 15.56 -4.49 31.38
N LYS A 181 14.60 -3.55 31.44
CA LYS A 181 13.19 -3.77 31.75
C LYS A 181 12.36 -2.75 30.96
N PRO A 182 11.81 -3.09 29.80
CA PRO A 182 10.96 -2.17 29.05
C PRO A 182 9.69 -1.87 29.85
N ALA A 183 9.27 -0.61 29.84
CA ALA A 183 8.01 -0.18 30.42
C ALA A 183 6.84 -0.40 29.45
N VAL A 184 7.15 -0.40 28.12
CA VAL A 184 6.19 -0.62 27.05
C VAL A 184 6.77 -1.64 26.06
N SER A 185 5.94 -2.56 25.58
CA SER A 185 6.24 -3.36 24.39
C SER A 185 5.37 -2.86 23.22
N VAL A 186 6.01 -2.30 22.21
CA VAL A 186 5.35 -1.96 20.94
C VAL A 186 5.27 -3.23 20.11
N VAL A 187 4.06 -3.66 19.77
CA VAL A 187 3.80 -4.88 18.97
C VAL A 187 3.30 -4.48 17.59
N THR A 188 4.02 -4.91 16.56
CA THR A 188 3.69 -4.65 15.16
C THR A 188 3.57 -5.96 14.40
N ALA A 189 2.37 -6.26 13.87
CA ALA A 189 2.16 -7.39 12.99
C ALA A 189 2.69 -7.07 11.59
N TYR A 190 3.56 -7.94 11.05
CA TYR A 190 4.23 -7.71 9.78
C TYR A 190 3.84 -8.76 8.73
N TYR A 191 3.40 -8.28 7.55
CA TYR A 191 3.12 -9.10 6.38
C TYR A 191 3.29 -8.29 5.09
N LYS A 192 4.36 -8.53 4.32
CA LYS A 192 4.66 -7.88 3.02
C LYS A 192 4.80 -6.35 3.04
N ASN A 193 4.98 -5.74 4.20
CA ASN A 193 5.06 -4.29 4.37
C ASN A 193 6.51 -3.78 4.27
N HIS A 194 7.29 -4.29 3.32
CA HIS A 194 8.72 -3.99 3.17
C HIS A 194 8.99 -2.49 2.97
N ALA A 195 8.13 -1.81 2.20
CA ALA A 195 8.32 -0.40 1.86
C ALA A 195 7.93 0.56 3.00
N THR A 196 7.04 0.16 3.90
CA THR A 196 6.40 1.05 4.88
C THR A 196 6.89 0.84 6.31
N LEU A 197 7.35 -0.38 6.65
CA LEU A 197 7.85 -0.67 7.99
C LEU A 197 8.98 0.28 8.41
N GLY A 198 9.84 0.70 7.47
CA GLY A 198 10.91 1.67 7.74
C GLY A 198 10.38 2.99 8.29
N GLU A 199 9.32 3.54 7.69
CA GLU A 199 8.68 4.78 8.13
C GLU A 199 8.13 4.66 9.57
N GLN A 200 7.50 3.52 9.90
CA GLN A 200 7.03 3.23 11.23
C GLN A 200 8.17 3.13 12.25
N LEU A 201 9.26 2.45 11.90
CA LEU A 201 10.43 2.32 12.78
C LEU A 201 11.16 3.65 12.98
N ASP A 202 11.24 4.49 11.95
CA ASP A 202 11.78 5.86 12.05
C ASP A 202 10.95 6.71 13.04
N ALA A 203 9.62 6.60 12.99
CA ALA A 203 8.74 7.27 13.95
C ALA A 203 8.90 6.74 15.38
N LEU A 204 9.20 5.45 15.55
CA LEU A 204 9.51 4.89 16.86
C LEU A 204 10.88 5.33 17.38
N VAL A 205 11.88 5.53 16.52
CA VAL A 205 13.16 6.15 16.92
C VAL A 205 12.96 7.60 17.38
N ALA A 206 12.03 8.32 16.74
CA ALA A 206 11.75 9.73 17.00
C ALA A 206 10.80 9.99 18.19
N GLN A 207 10.45 8.97 18.98
CA GLN A 207 9.52 9.16 20.12
C GLN A 207 10.06 10.11 21.17
N VAL A 208 9.20 11.04 21.61
CA VAL A 208 9.48 12.07 22.62
C VAL A 208 8.86 11.66 23.96
N ASP A 209 9.59 11.91 25.06
CA ASP A 209 9.16 11.62 26.42
C ASP A 209 8.78 10.13 26.66
N ALA A 210 9.15 9.24 25.77
CA ALA A 210 8.85 7.82 25.90
C ALA A 210 9.67 7.17 27.03
N PRO A 211 9.05 6.34 27.89
CA PRO A 211 9.81 5.50 28.81
C PRO A 211 10.61 4.46 28.02
N PRO A 212 11.57 3.75 28.63
CA PRO A 212 12.24 2.64 27.96
C PRO A 212 11.24 1.64 27.37
N PHE A 213 11.33 1.35 26.08
CA PHE A 213 10.42 0.43 25.40
C PHE A 213 11.18 -0.55 24.49
N GLU A 214 10.54 -1.66 24.19
CA GLU A 214 10.96 -2.60 23.16
C GLU A 214 10.01 -2.56 21.97
N VAL A 215 10.49 -2.99 20.80
CA VAL A 215 9.69 -3.23 19.60
C VAL A 215 9.69 -4.71 19.27
N VAL A 216 8.51 -5.31 19.20
CA VAL A 216 8.30 -6.71 18.84
C VAL A 216 7.63 -6.74 17.47
N VAL A 217 8.38 -7.11 16.44
CA VAL A 217 7.85 -7.31 15.09
C VAL A 217 7.45 -8.77 14.92
N ALA A 218 6.16 -9.03 14.83
CA ALA A 218 5.63 -10.39 14.63
C ALA A 218 5.57 -10.71 13.13
N ASP A 219 6.50 -11.55 12.68
CA ASP A 219 6.69 -11.91 11.28
C ASP A 219 5.69 -12.97 10.84
N ASN A 220 4.65 -12.56 10.13
CA ASN A 220 3.62 -13.44 9.57
C ASN A 220 3.91 -13.83 8.09
N GLU A 221 5.08 -13.47 7.56
CA GLU A 221 5.51 -13.79 6.19
C GLU A 221 6.64 -14.83 6.15
N GLY A 222 7.57 -14.78 7.13
CA GLY A 222 8.81 -15.55 7.11
C GLY A 222 9.85 -14.95 6.14
N SER A 223 9.91 -13.63 6.04
CA SER A 223 10.69 -12.93 5.03
C SER A 223 12.11 -12.61 5.48
N ALA A 224 13.11 -13.04 4.71
CA ALA A 224 14.50 -12.62 4.90
C ALA A 224 14.69 -11.10 4.76
N LYS A 225 13.81 -10.40 4.03
CA LYS A 225 13.85 -8.94 3.89
C LYS A 225 13.56 -8.23 5.21
N LEU A 226 12.67 -8.78 6.04
CA LEU A 226 12.36 -8.23 7.35
C LEU A 226 13.62 -8.15 8.24
N ALA A 227 14.44 -9.20 8.25
CA ALA A 227 15.66 -9.23 9.06
C ALA A 227 16.59 -8.08 8.70
N ARG A 228 16.76 -7.77 7.40
CA ARG A 228 17.59 -6.64 6.92
C ARG A 228 17.02 -5.29 7.31
N ILE A 229 15.69 -5.13 7.27
CA ILE A 229 15.04 -3.88 7.70
C ILE A 229 15.31 -3.66 9.20
N VAL A 230 15.04 -4.68 10.02
CA VAL A 230 15.17 -4.61 11.48
C VAL A 230 16.62 -4.36 11.91
N GLU A 231 17.59 -4.95 11.22
CA GLU A 231 19.03 -4.80 11.55
C GLU A 231 19.46 -3.33 11.56
N ARG A 232 18.92 -2.50 10.65
CA ARG A 232 19.22 -1.06 10.59
C ARG A 232 18.80 -0.28 11.84
N TYR A 233 17.88 -0.83 12.61
CA TYR A 233 17.31 -0.14 13.79
C TYR A 233 17.84 -0.69 15.13
N ARG A 234 18.60 -1.79 15.15
CA ARG A 234 19.11 -2.40 16.40
C ARG A 234 20.00 -1.49 17.22
N GLY A 235 20.67 -0.53 16.58
CA GLY A 235 21.47 0.48 17.27
C GLY A 235 20.66 1.60 17.92
N ALA A 236 19.39 1.77 17.55
CA ALA A 236 18.52 2.85 18.03
C ALA A 236 17.33 2.33 18.85
N LEU A 237 16.87 1.10 18.59
CA LEU A 237 15.71 0.49 19.22
C LEU A 237 16.06 -0.87 19.84
N ASP A 238 15.48 -1.18 21.01
CA ASP A 238 15.41 -2.55 21.51
C ASP A 238 14.37 -3.33 20.68
N ILE A 239 14.80 -3.77 19.49
CA ILE A 239 13.93 -4.38 18.49
C ILE A 239 14.25 -5.86 18.28
N ARG A 240 13.21 -6.68 18.16
CA ARG A 240 13.33 -8.11 17.85
C ARG A 240 12.20 -8.58 16.97
N VAL A 241 12.50 -9.60 16.20
CA VAL A 241 11.54 -10.31 15.36
C VAL A 241 11.11 -11.58 16.08
N VAL A 242 9.81 -11.88 16.06
CA VAL A 242 9.25 -13.14 16.51
C VAL A 242 8.52 -13.80 15.34
N SER A 243 8.71 -15.10 15.17
CA SER A 243 8.05 -15.84 14.10
C SER A 243 6.57 -16.05 14.45
N ALA A 244 5.70 -15.71 13.49
CA ALA A 244 4.24 -15.88 13.55
C ALA A 244 3.71 -16.35 12.19
N ASN A 245 4.52 -17.10 11.41
CA ASN A 245 4.20 -17.52 10.04
C ASN A 245 3.65 -18.96 9.94
N ASP A 246 3.45 -19.62 11.07
CA ASP A 246 2.79 -20.91 11.18
C ASP A 246 1.29 -20.83 10.90
N VAL A 247 0.65 -19.71 11.27
CA VAL A 247 -0.75 -19.39 10.93
C VAL A 247 -0.84 -18.04 10.27
N GLN A 248 -1.42 -17.98 9.08
CA GLN A 248 -1.61 -16.73 8.36
C GLN A 248 -2.76 -15.91 8.95
N GLY A 249 -2.46 -14.69 9.39
CA GLY A 249 -3.48 -13.77 9.90
C GLY A 249 -2.93 -12.70 10.82
N GLN A 250 -3.46 -11.48 10.68
CA GLN A 250 -3.07 -10.33 11.50
C GLN A 250 -3.34 -10.55 12.99
N CYS A 251 -4.46 -11.20 13.32
CA CYS A 251 -4.81 -11.54 14.71
C CYS A 251 -3.77 -12.48 15.33
N HIS A 252 -3.39 -13.55 14.60
CA HIS A 252 -2.35 -14.48 15.04
C HIS A 252 -1.02 -13.77 15.28
N ALA A 253 -0.57 -12.95 14.33
CA ALA A 253 0.67 -12.18 14.48
C ALA A 253 0.64 -11.25 15.72
N ARG A 254 -0.48 -10.56 15.96
CA ARG A 254 -0.64 -9.70 17.15
C ARG A 254 -0.62 -10.55 18.44
N ASN A 255 -1.31 -11.67 18.48
CA ASN A 255 -1.34 -12.58 19.64
C ASN A 255 0.06 -13.13 19.97
N VAL A 256 0.81 -13.60 18.96
CA VAL A 256 2.20 -14.05 19.11
C VAL A 256 3.09 -12.90 19.60
N GLY A 257 2.94 -11.71 19.03
CA GLY A 257 3.72 -10.52 19.43
C GLY A 257 3.46 -10.14 20.90
N VAL A 258 2.19 -10.11 21.35
CA VAL A 258 1.83 -9.81 22.74
C VAL A 258 2.28 -10.91 23.70
N THR A 259 2.16 -12.18 23.29
CA THR A 259 2.65 -13.31 24.11
C THR A 259 4.16 -13.20 24.34
N ALA A 260 4.90 -12.81 23.31
CA ALA A 260 6.34 -12.64 23.37
C ALA A 260 6.78 -11.34 24.06
N ALA A 261 5.90 -10.38 24.28
CA ALA A 261 6.20 -9.08 24.90
C ALA A 261 6.73 -9.21 26.35
N ARG A 262 7.69 -8.35 26.71
CA ARG A 262 8.32 -8.34 28.05
C ARG A 262 7.70 -7.33 29.01
N ALA A 263 7.05 -6.29 28.46
CA ALA A 263 6.41 -5.26 29.27
C ALA A 263 4.96 -5.61 29.62
N GLU A 264 4.46 -5.02 30.68
CA GLU A 264 3.03 -5.13 31.05
C GLU A 264 2.17 -4.17 30.23
N VAL A 265 2.70 -3.04 29.79
CA VAL A 265 1.99 -2.13 28.88
C VAL A 265 2.30 -2.53 27.43
N ILE A 266 1.27 -2.87 26.69
CA ILE A 266 1.34 -3.17 25.26
C ILE A 266 0.82 -1.96 24.49
N ALA A 267 1.54 -1.58 23.43
CA ALA A 267 1.11 -0.61 22.45
C ALA A 267 1.11 -1.29 21.07
N MET A 268 -0.02 -1.28 20.33
CA MET A 268 -0.14 -1.94 19.02
C MET A 268 -0.40 -0.92 17.93
N SER A 269 0.33 -1.06 16.83
CA SER A 269 0.14 -0.32 15.58
C SER A 269 0.43 -1.22 14.38
N ASP A 270 -0.13 -0.88 13.23
CA ASP A 270 0.11 -1.62 11.99
C ASP A 270 1.46 -1.26 11.36
N ALA A 271 2.06 -2.17 10.61
CA ALA A 271 3.39 -2.01 9.99
C ALA A 271 3.42 -1.02 8.81
N ASP A 272 2.25 -0.61 8.31
CA ASP A 272 2.10 0.37 7.22
C ASP A 272 1.61 1.74 7.70
N ASP A 273 1.37 1.91 8.99
CA ASP A 273 1.02 3.19 9.60
C ASP A 273 2.28 3.90 10.16
N VAL A 274 2.13 5.14 10.63
CA VAL A 274 3.20 5.91 11.26
C VAL A 274 2.67 6.50 12.56
N VAL A 275 3.29 6.16 13.69
CA VAL A 275 2.88 6.69 15.01
C VAL A 275 3.34 8.12 15.22
N GLY A 276 2.56 8.91 15.94
CA GLY A 276 2.92 10.26 16.35
C GLY A 276 4.05 10.28 17.39
N GLU A 277 4.73 11.40 17.52
CA GLU A 277 5.95 11.55 18.34
C GLU A 277 5.77 11.29 19.84
N ARG A 278 4.56 11.41 20.39
CA ARG A 278 4.25 11.17 21.81
C ARG A 278 3.40 9.90 22.04
N TRP A 279 3.25 9.09 21.04
CA TRP A 279 2.35 7.95 21.05
C TRP A 279 2.67 6.93 22.15
N VAL A 280 3.95 6.52 22.27
CA VAL A 280 4.39 5.57 23.31
C VAL A 280 4.22 6.16 24.71
N ALA A 281 4.64 7.42 24.91
CA ALA A 281 4.52 8.10 26.20
C ALA A 281 3.05 8.22 26.65
N THR A 282 2.16 8.55 25.71
CA THR A 282 0.74 8.74 25.99
C THR A 282 0.06 7.44 26.35
N LEU A 283 0.24 6.38 25.55
CA LEU A 283 -0.34 5.07 25.86
C LEU A 283 0.20 4.51 27.19
N HIS A 284 1.49 4.64 27.45
CA HIS A 284 2.07 4.26 28.72
C HIS A 284 1.41 5.02 29.89
N ARG A 285 1.27 6.33 29.78
CA ARG A 285 0.67 7.18 30.84
C ARG A 285 -0.76 6.76 31.16
N VAL A 286 -1.56 6.42 30.16
CA VAL A 286 -2.97 6.02 30.35
C VAL A 286 -3.04 4.62 30.94
N VAL A 287 -2.42 3.62 30.29
CA VAL A 287 -2.55 2.19 30.64
C VAL A 287 -1.88 1.83 31.96
N SER A 288 -0.77 2.48 32.33
CA SER A 288 -0.10 2.20 33.60
C SER A 288 -0.92 2.65 34.83
N ARG A 289 -1.80 3.65 34.68
CA ARG A 289 -2.65 4.16 35.75
C ARG A 289 -3.94 3.38 35.94
N THR A 290 -4.52 2.87 34.82
CA THR A 290 -5.85 2.26 34.85
C THR A 290 -5.90 1.07 33.90
N ASP A 291 -6.65 0.03 34.27
CA ASP A 291 -6.86 -1.14 33.42
C ASP A 291 -7.96 -0.83 32.37
N VAL A 292 -7.54 -0.30 31.25
CA VAL A 292 -8.39 0.21 30.16
C VAL A 292 -7.86 -0.18 28.81
N LEU A 293 -8.70 -0.07 27.79
CA LEU A 293 -8.27 -0.03 26.39
C LEU A 293 -8.03 1.44 26.02
N ALA A 294 -6.78 1.83 25.85
CA ALA A 294 -6.40 3.17 25.43
C ALA A 294 -6.30 3.25 23.90
N THR A 295 -6.71 4.38 23.35
CA THR A 295 -6.55 4.71 21.93
C THR A 295 -6.39 6.22 21.78
N GLY A 296 -6.23 6.68 20.55
CA GLY A 296 -6.12 8.10 20.24
C GLY A 296 -6.64 8.43 18.86
N MET A 297 -6.15 9.51 18.27
CA MET A 297 -6.60 10.01 17.00
C MET A 297 -5.95 9.27 15.83
N ARG A 298 -6.71 9.05 14.75
CA ARG A 298 -6.15 8.69 13.45
C ARG A 298 -6.12 9.91 12.55
N ARG A 299 -4.94 10.23 12.03
CA ARG A 299 -4.75 11.27 11.01
C ARG A 299 -4.63 10.65 9.63
N LEU A 300 -5.37 11.21 8.68
CA LEU A 300 -5.42 10.73 7.30
C LEU A 300 -4.64 11.62 6.32
N ASP A 301 -4.28 12.83 6.74
CA ASP A 301 -3.73 13.90 5.90
C ASP A 301 -2.19 13.88 5.76
N VAL A 302 -1.46 13.16 6.62
CA VAL A 302 0.00 13.27 6.70
C VAL A 302 0.73 12.36 5.70
N ILE A 303 0.31 11.09 5.63
CA ILE A 303 1.00 10.06 4.83
C ILE A 303 0.22 9.62 3.58
N ASN A 304 -0.93 10.24 3.33
CA ASN A 304 -1.77 9.94 2.17
C ASN A 304 -1.76 11.10 1.17
N THR A 305 -1.92 10.78 -0.11
CA THR A 305 -2.06 11.79 -1.15
C THR A 305 -3.40 12.53 -1.04
N GLU A 306 -3.45 13.77 -1.50
CA GLU A 306 -4.69 14.57 -1.54
C GLU A 306 -5.81 13.84 -2.30
N PHE A 307 -5.47 13.16 -3.40
CA PHE A 307 -6.42 12.34 -4.16
C PHE A 307 -7.11 11.29 -3.28
N VAL A 308 -6.34 10.50 -2.52
CA VAL A 308 -6.88 9.43 -1.67
C VAL A 308 -7.75 10.01 -0.55
N CYS A 309 -7.34 11.14 0.04
CA CYS A 309 -8.14 11.84 1.06
C CYS A 309 -9.47 12.33 0.49
N ARG A 310 -9.48 12.94 -0.70
CA ARG A 310 -10.70 13.37 -1.40
C ARG A 310 -11.60 12.20 -1.76
N ALA A 311 -11.04 11.12 -2.29
CA ALA A 311 -11.80 9.92 -2.64
C ALA A 311 -12.46 9.28 -1.40
N LYS A 312 -11.78 9.31 -0.25
CA LYS A 312 -12.36 8.88 1.05
C LYS A 312 -13.53 9.78 1.47
N ALA A 313 -13.43 11.11 1.26
CA ALA A 313 -14.50 12.05 1.52
C ALA A 313 -15.74 11.75 0.67
N VAL A 314 -15.55 11.61 -0.64
CA VAL A 314 -16.62 11.27 -1.59
C VAL A 314 -17.29 9.94 -1.21
N ALA A 315 -16.51 8.93 -0.82
CA ALA A 315 -17.03 7.65 -0.35
C ALA A 315 -17.88 7.79 0.93
N GLY A 316 -17.57 8.75 1.79
CA GLY A 316 -18.34 9.11 2.98
C GLY A 316 -19.56 9.99 2.71
N GLY A 317 -19.80 10.40 1.47
CA GLY A 317 -20.90 11.31 1.10
C GLY A 317 -20.66 12.76 1.56
N LEU A 318 -19.40 13.18 1.70
CA LEU A 318 -19.00 14.50 2.15
C LEU A 318 -18.52 15.35 0.96
N ASP A 319 -18.98 16.58 0.87
CA ASP A 319 -18.55 17.54 -0.15
C ASP A 319 -17.14 18.12 0.11
N GLN A 320 -16.61 17.91 1.30
CA GLN A 320 -15.30 18.36 1.72
C GLN A 320 -14.46 17.17 2.21
N VAL A 321 -13.13 17.30 2.13
CA VAL A 321 -12.20 16.35 2.75
C VAL A 321 -12.63 16.16 4.21
N PRO A 322 -12.83 14.91 4.68
CA PRO A 322 -13.16 14.68 6.08
C PRO A 322 -12.18 15.43 6.95
N HIS A 323 -12.63 15.88 8.10
CA HIS A 323 -11.73 16.42 9.11
C HIS A 323 -10.52 15.48 9.19
N PRO A 324 -9.27 15.98 9.14
CA PRO A 324 -8.09 15.13 9.03
C PRO A 324 -7.94 14.10 10.15
N TYR A 325 -8.86 14.14 11.12
CA TYR A 325 -8.85 13.30 12.31
C TYR A 325 -10.08 12.41 12.36
N GLU A 326 -9.89 11.11 12.44
CA GLU A 326 -10.93 10.19 12.90
C GLU A 326 -10.73 9.98 14.40
N GLN A 327 -11.65 10.51 15.21
CA GLN A 327 -11.64 10.38 16.65
C GLN A 327 -12.61 9.29 17.08
N GLY A 328 -12.10 8.21 17.67
CA GLY A 328 -12.93 7.18 18.29
C GLY A 328 -13.37 7.56 19.70
N PRO A 329 -14.14 6.70 20.39
CA PRO A 329 -14.63 5.41 19.94
C PRO A 329 -15.90 5.53 19.07
N PHE A 330 -16.07 4.56 18.17
CA PHE A 330 -17.20 4.54 17.24
C PHE A 330 -18.21 3.46 17.62
N SER A 331 -19.51 3.79 17.64
CA SER A 331 -20.55 2.77 17.78
C SER A 331 -20.65 1.90 16.53
N TYR A 332 -20.71 0.59 16.68
CA TYR A 332 -20.76 -0.35 15.59
C TYR A 332 -21.95 -1.31 15.73
N LEU A 333 -22.64 -1.55 14.62
CA LEU A 333 -23.86 -2.37 14.59
C LEU A 333 -24.92 -1.96 15.63
N GLY A 334 -24.86 -0.71 16.13
CA GLY A 334 -25.80 -0.19 17.12
C GLY A 334 -25.70 -0.85 18.50
N TYR A 335 -24.59 -1.51 18.77
CA TYR A 335 -24.26 -2.10 20.07
C TYR A 335 -23.25 -1.20 20.80
N GLU A 336 -22.10 -1.70 21.16
CA GLU A 336 -21.07 -0.98 21.89
C GLU A 336 -20.08 -0.26 20.98
N VAL A 337 -19.28 0.59 21.57
CA VAL A 337 -18.20 1.29 20.88
C VAL A 337 -16.97 0.38 20.68
N PHE A 338 -16.08 0.77 19.77
CA PHE A 338 -14.84 0.06 19.50
C PHE A 338 -13.69 1.02 19.19
N VAL A 339 -12.47 0.49 19.19
CA VAL A 339 -11.27 1.18 18.75
C VAL A 339 -10.64 0.43 17.58
N PHE A 340 -9.91 1.14 16.72
CA PHE A 340 -9.19 0.54 15.60
C PHE A 340 -7.96 -0.23 16.06
N GLY A 341 -7.77 -1.42 15.53
CA GLY A 341 -6.62 -2.28 15.83
C GLY A 341 -5.25 -1.68 15.52
N SER A 342 -5.21 -0.61 14.71
CA SER A 342 -3.99 0.14 14.39
C SER A 342 -3.53 1.13 15.46
N ASN A 343 -4.31 1.36 16.53
CA ASN A 343 -3.99 2.30 17.60
C ASN A 343 -4.55 1.82 18.96
N ILE A 344 -3.84 0.92 19.60
CA ILE A 344 -4.28 0.30 20.86
C ILE A 344 -3.17 0.37 21.91
N GLY A 345 -3.55 0.79 23.12
CA GLY A 345 -2.79 0.59 24.36
C GLY A 345 -3.57 -0.25 25.35
N ILE A 346 -2.96 -1.27 25.93
CA ILE A 346 -3.63 -2.20 26.86
C ILE A 346 -2.62 -2.86 27.79
N ARG A 347 -3.05 -3.33 28.96
CA ARG A 347 -2.23 -4.23 29.79
C ARG A 347 -2.11 -5.60 29.13
N ARG A 348 -0.89 -6.15 29.14
CA ARG A 348 -0.61 -7.48 28.62
C ARG A 348 -1.47 -8.54 29.31
N SER A 349 -1.55 -8.47 30.65
CA SER A 349 -2.38 -9.38 31.45
C SER A 349 -3.85 -9.34 31.03
N THR A 350 -4.42 -8.16 30.82
CA THR A 350 -5.80 -7.98 30.37
C THR A 350 -6.01 -8.52 28.95
N TYR A 351 -5.07 -8.27 28.03
CA TYR A 351 -5.14 -8.80 26.66
C TYR A 351 -5.19 -10.32 26.64
N LEU A 352 -4.32 -10.96 27.43
CA LEU A 352 -4.23 -12.42 27.52
C LEU A 352 -5.45 -13.03 28.26
N GLU A 353 -5.91 -12.40 29.34
CA GLU A 353 -7.14 -12.79 30.06
C GLU A 353 -8.35 -12.84 29.13
N LEU A 354 -8.47 -11.83 28.23
CA LEU A 354 -9.54 -11.78 27.25
C LEU A 354 -9.35 -12.74 26.06
N GLY A 355 -8.27 -13.53 26.02
CA GLY A 355 -7.96 -14.46 24.95
C GLY A 355 -7.43 -13.80 23.67
N GLY A 356 -6.92 -12.57 23.75
CA GLY A 356 -6.37 -11.86 22.62
C GLY A 356 -7.38 -11.54 21.51
N MET A 357 -6.89 -11.23 20.33
CA MET A 357 -7.72 -11.06 19.13
C MET A 357 -8.15 -12.41 18.58
N ASN A 358 -9.41 -12.51 18.17
CA ASN A 358 -9.99 -13.76 17.69
C ASN A 358 -9.44 -14.14 16.30
N GLU A 359 -8.59 -15.14 16.23
CA GLU A 359 -7.90 -15.58 15.00
C GLU A 359 -8.85 -16.16 13.94
N ALA A 360 -10.03 -16.61 14.34
CA ALA A 360 -11.04 -17.08 13.41
C ALA A 360 -11.80 -15.93 12.70
N MET A 361 -11.58 -14.68 13.10
CA MET A 361 -12.15 -13.48 12.45
C MET A 361 -11.27 -13.03 11.30
N LEU A 362 -11.39 -13.70 10.17
CA LEU A 362 -10.59 -13.39 8.98
C LEU A 362 -11.17 -12.22 8.19
N GLY A 363 -10.35 -11.20 7.97
CA GLY A 363 -10.66 -10.11 7.03
C GLY A 363 -11.19 -8.83 7.65
N GLY A 364 -11.28 -8.71 8.96
CA GLY A 364 -11.68 -7.50 9.69
C GLY A 364 -12.65 -7.76 10.84
N SER A 365 -12.96 -6.71 11.59
CA SER A 365 -13.85 -6.69 12.76
C SER A 365 -13.31 -7.43 14.00
N GLU A 366 -12.07 -7.86 14.00
CA GLU A 366 -11.40 -8.46 15.16
C GLU A 366 -11.17 -7.44 16.27
N ASP A 367 -10.93 -6.21 15.91
CA ASP A 367 -10.78 -5.05 16.80
C ASP A 367 -12.13 -4.68 17.46
N VAL A 368 -13.22 -4.77 16.70
CA VAL A 368 -14.58 -4.59 17.22
C VAL A 368 -14.92 -5.67 18.24
N ASP A 369 -14.71 -6.96 17.88
CA ASP A 369 -14.97 -8.08 18.78
C ASP A 369 -14.14 -7.97 20.07
N PHE A 370 -12.85 -7.64 19.93
CA PHE A 370 -11.97 -7.46 21.09
C PHE A 370 -12.42 -6.31 21.99
N SER A 371 -12.77 -5.16 21.41
CA SER A 371 -13.28 -4.01 22.15
C SER A 371 -14.56 -4.33 22.93
N TRP A 372 -15.48 -5.08 22.31
CA TRP A 372 -16.72 -5.48 22.94
C TRP A 372 -16.50 -6.47 24.10
N ARG A 373 -15.64 -7.47 23.93
CA ARG A 373 -15.27 -8.38 25.05
C ARG A 373 -14.63 -7.65 26.22
N LEU A 374 -13.82 -6.63 25.94
CA LEU A 374 -13.25 -5.79 26.98
C LEU A 374 -14.34 -5.00 27.73
N LEU A 375 -15.26 -4.37 27.03
CA LEU A 375 -16.38 -3.63 27.64
C LEU A 375 -17.32 -4.55 28.45
N GLU A 376 -17.60 -5.73 27.91
CA GLU A 376 -18.39 -6.78 28.59
C GLU A 376 -17.73 -7.30 29.87
N SER A 377 -16.38 -7.23 29.95
CA SER A 377 -15.63 -7.55 31.16
C SER A 377 -15.69 -6.44 32.24
N GLY A 378 -16.44 -5.36 31.98
CA GLY A 378 -16.58 -4.21 32.89
C GLY A 378 -15.45 -3.17 32.80
N ARG A 379 -14.52 -3.31 31.87
CA ARG A 379 -13.46 -2.35 31.61
C ARG A 379 -13.98 -1.22 30.69
N THR A 380 -13.18 -0.18 30.51
CA THR A 380 -13.58 1.01 29.72
C THR A 380 -12.58 1.32 28.62
N ILE A 381 -13.01 2.10 27.63
CA ILE A 381 -12.18 2.68 26.58
C ILE A 381 -11.85 4.11 26.94
N VAL A 382 -10.58 4.49 26.82
CA VAL A 382 -10.08 5.84 27.03
C VAL A 382 -9.46 6.36 25.74
N VAL A 383 -9.91 7.51 25.28
CA VAL A 383 -9.34 8.21 24.11
C VAL A 383 -8.46 9.34 24.58
N ASP A 384 -7.18 9.32 24.20
CA ASP A 384 -6.26 10.41 24.46
C ASP A 384 -5.73 10.95 23.12
N PRO A 385 -6.02 12.22 22.76
CA PRO A 385 -5.68 12.79 21.45
C PRO A 385 -4.18 12.74 21.12
N ASP A 386 -3.31 12.76 22.13
CA ASP A 386 -1.86 12.71 21.94
C ASP A 386 -1.36 11.33 21.47
N ALA A 387 -2.16 10.27 21.65
CA ALA A 387 -1.89 8.96 21.08
C ALA A 387 -2.27 8.90 19.58
N THR A 388 -1.65 9.76 18.77
CA THR A 388 -1.97 9.88 17.34
C THR A 388 -1.29 8.79 16.51
N VAL A 389 -2.00 8.28 15.48
CA VAL A 389 -1.47 7.43 14.41
C VAL A 389 -1.82 8.06 13.05
N HIS A 390 -0.83 8.18 12.18
CA HIS A 390 -1.01 8.55 10.79
C HIS A 390 -1.36 7.26 10.01
N TYR A 391 -2.64 7.13 9.67
CA TYR A 391 -3.18 5.91 9.07
C TYR A 391 -3.05 5.92 7.55
N ARG A 392 -2.55 4.82 6.99
CA ARG A 392 -2.35 4.67 5.54
C ARG A 392 -3.61 4.13 4.86
N LEU A 393 -4.21 4.95 4.03
CA LEU A 393 -5.35 4.57 3.19
C LEU A 393 -4.88 3.76 1.98
N ARG A 394 -5.73 2.90 1.46
CA ARG A 394 -5.49 2.18 0.21
C ARG A 394 -5.59 3.16 -0.96
N ALA A 395 -4.57 3.18 -1.83
CA ALA A 395 -4.47 4.14 -2.93
C ALA A 395 -5.08 3.62 -4.24
N GLY A 396 -5.13 2.30 -4.43
CA GLY A 396 -5.63 1.68 -5.66
C GLY A 396 -7.14 1.45 -5.64
N THR A 397 -7.80 1.65 -6.78
CA THR A 397 -9.24 1.37 -6.96
C THR A 397 -9.57 -0.10 -6.68
N SER A 398 -8.71 -1.03 -7.14
CA SER A 398 -8.84 -2.47 -6.86
C SER A 398 -8.69 -2.78 -5.37
N ASP A 399 -7.76 -2.09 -4.69
CA ASP A 399 -7.51 -2.29 -3.27
C ASP A 399 -8.69 -1.77 -2.43
N ALA A 400 -9.26 -0.63 -2.80
CA ALA A 400 -10.46 -0.08 -2.16
C ALA A 400 -11.65 -1.04 -2.30
N MET A 401 -11.85 -1.63 -3.48
CA MET A 401 -12.88 -2.63 -3.73
C MET A 401 -12.66 -3.90 -2.89
N THR A 402 -11.44 -4.42 -2.88
CA THR A 402 -11.06 -5.61 -2.12
C THR A 402 -11.22 -5.39 -0.62
N GLN A 403 -10.78 -4.24 -0.11
CA GLN A 403 -10.93 -3.86 1.29
C GLN A 403 -12.42 -3.75 1.67
N GLY A 404 -13.22 -3.06 0.85
CA GLY A 404 -14.66 -2.94 1.07
C GLY A 404 -15.34 -4.31 1.13
N TYR A 405 -15.01 -5.22 0.21
CA TYR A 405 -15.52 -6.58 0.19
C TYR A 405 -15.18 -7.36 1.47
N ARG A 406 -13.90 -7.35 1.86
CA ARG A 406 -13.41 -8.08 3.04
C ARG A 406 -14.06 -7.56 4.32
N TYR A 407 -14.07 -6.26 4.52
CA TYR A 407 -14.61 -5.63 5.72
C TYR A 407 -16.12 -5.84 5.87
N SER A 408 -16.88 -5.67 4.79
CA SER A 408 -18.32 -5.87 4.85
C SER A 408 -18.72 -7.34 5.07
N ARG A 409 -17.96 -8.27 4.48
CA ARG A 409 -18.15 -9.70 4.72
C ARG A 409 -17.85 -10.07 6.17
N ALA A 410 -16.75 -9.56 6.73
CA ALA A 410 -16.37 -9.77 8.13
C ALA A 410 -17.40 -9.17 9.09
N GLN A 411 -17.93 -7.96 8.78
CA GLN A 411 -19.01 -7.34 9.55
C GLN A 411 -20.24 -8.24 9.66
N VAL A 412 -20.65 -8.89 8.56
CA VAL A 412 -21.79 -9.83 8.58
C VAL A 412 -21.46 -11.06 9.46
N GLY A 413 -20.23 -11.54 9.43
CA GLY A 413 -19.76 -12.62 10.31
C GLY A 413 -19.85 -12.24 11.79
N LEU A 414 -19.34 -11.04 12.13
CA LEU A 414 -19.43 -10.49 13.49
C LEU A 414 -20.90 -10.31 13.92
N TRP A 415 -21.74 -9.74 13.05
CA TRP A 415 -23.17 -9.59 13.33
C TRP A 415 -23.84 -10.91 13.65
N ARG A 416 -23.61 -11.95 12.84
CA ARG A 416 -24.21 -13.27 13.07
C ARG A 416 -23.74 -13.92 14.37
N ARG A 417 -22.43 -13.84 14.63
CA ARG A 417 -21.85 -14.32 15.89
C ARG A 417 -22.45 -13.59 17.10
N SER A 418 -22.54 -12.27 17.01
CA SER A 418 -23.10 -11.44 18.10
C SER A 418 -24.55 -11.78 18.40
N GLN A 419 -25.37 -12.07 17.37
CA GLN A 419 -26.74 -12.56 17.57
C GLN A 419 -26.78 -13.90 18.33
N LEU A 420 -25.86 -14.80 17.99
CA LEU A 420 -25.77 -16.13 18.67
C LEU A 420 -25.34 -16.01 20.12
N LEU A 421 -24.54 -14.99 20.45
CA LEU A 421 -24.14 -14.62 21.81
C LEU A 421 -25.18 -13.79 22.56
N GLY A 422 -26.34 -13.49 21.95
CA GLY A 422 -27.39 -12.71 22.58
C GLY A 422 -27.12 -11.19 22.67
N ARG A 423 -26.11 -10.67 21.95
CA ARG A 423 -25.83 -9.22 21.90
C ARG A 423 -26.91 -8.48 21.14
N PRO A 424 -27.41 -7.33 21.64
CA PRO A 424 -28.51 -6.59 21.00
C PRO A 424 -28.04 -5.77 19.78
N VAL A 425 -27.41 -6.42 18.81
CA VAL A 425 -26.94 -5.78 17.57
C VAL A 425 -28.08 -5.50 16.61
N ARG A 426 -27.99 -4.38 15.86
CA ARG A 426 -28.97 -4.05 14.82
C ARG A 426 -29.01 -5.11 13.72
N GLY A 427 -30.23 -5.41 13.26
CA GLY A 427 -30.43 -6.38 12.19
C GLY A 427 -29.81 -5.92 10.86
N MET A 428 -29.24 -6.87 10.12
CA MET A 428 -28.73 -6.64 8.75
C MET A 428 -29.71 -7.25 7.74
N SER A 429 -30.17 -6.43 6.79
CA SER A 429 -31.17 -6.84 5.80
C SER A 429 -30.54 -7.57 4.63
N PHE A 430 -30.94 -8.83 4.42
CA PHE A 430 -30.58 -9.59 3.21
C PHE A 430 -31.18 -8.96 1.95
N LEU A 431 -32.43 -8.52 2.03
CA LEU A 431 -33.12 -7.87 0.90
C LEU A 431 -32.39 -6.59 0.47
N TRP A 432 -31.90 -5.78 1.43
CA TRP A 432 -31.08 -4.62 1.12
C TRP A 432 -29.82 -5.03 0.32
N ALA A 433 -29.11 -6.06 0.75
CA ALA A 433 -27.89 -6.52 0.06
C ALA A 433 -28.20 -6.96 -1.38
N VAL A 434 -29.28 -7.69 -1.61
CA VAL A 434 -29.72 -8.10 -2.95
C VAL A 434 -30.09 -6.90 -3.80
N THR A 435 -30.91 -5.98 -3.30
CA THR A 435 -31.36 -4.80 -4.06
C THR A 435 -30.23 -3.84 -4.40
N GLU A 436 -29.31 -3.60 -3.48
CA GLU A 436 -28.13 -2.75 -3.76
C GLU A 436 -27.19 -3.41 -4.77
N THR A 437 -26.98 -4.73 -4.69
CA THR A 437 -26.18 -5.46 -5.69
C THR A 437 -26.80 -5.36 -7.09
N ALA A 438 -28.12 -5.46 -7.20
CA ALA A 438 -28.82 -5.34 -8.48
C ALA A 438 -28.70 -3.94 -9.12
N LYS A 439 -28.39 -2.91 -8.35
CA LYS A 439 -28.17 -1.53 -8.86
C LYS A 439 -26.73 -1.30 -9.40
N LEU A 440 -25.77 -2.14 -9.04
CA LEU A 440 -24.36 -1.94 -9.39
C LEU A 440 -24.10 -1.87 -10.90
N PRO A 441 -24.70 -2.71 -11.77
CA PRO A 441 -24.48 -2.60 -13.22
C PRO A 441 -24.84 -1.23 -13.77
N LEU A 442 -25.95 -0.64 -13.30
CA LEU A 442 -26.37 0.70 -13.73
C LEU A 442 -25.41 1.80 -13.19
N ALA A 443 -24.89 1.64 -11.97
CA ALA A 443 -23.90 2.56 -11.41
C ALA A 443 -22.59 2.52 -12.23
N TRP A 444 -22.12 1.34 -12.57
CA TRP A 444 -20.91 1.17 -13.40
C TRP A 444 -21.10 1.59 -14.86
N ALA A 445 -22.30 1.47 -15.43
CA ALA A 445 -22.61 2.01 -16.75
C ALA A 445 -22.47 3.55 -16.82
N ARG A 446 -22.57 4.24 -15.69
CA ARG A 446 -22.39 5.69 -15.57
C ARG A 446 -20.95 6.08 -15.20
N ALA A 447 -20.09 5.12 -14.87
CA ALA A 447 -18.71 5.37 -14.42
C ALA A 447 -17.85 6.17 -15.39
N PRO A 448 -17.98 6.07 -16.74
CA PRO A 448 -17.22 6.92 -17.64
C PRO A 448 -17.45 8.43 -17.46
N GLY A 449 -18.59 8.84 -16.94
CA GLY A 449 -18.91 10.25 -16.66
C GLY A 449 -18.51 10.74 -15.26
N LEU A 450 -17.97 9.86 -14.41
CA LEU A 450 -17.56 10.18 -13.04
C LEU A 450 -16.12 10.69 -12.99
N SER A 451 -15.80 11.49 -11.98
CA SER A 451 -14.41 11.85 -11.64
C SER A 451 -13.59 10.62 -11.20
N ALA A 452 -12.28 10.75 -11.10
CA ALA A 452 -11.42 9.68 -10.61
C ALA A 452 -11.75 9.30 -9.15
N GLU A 453 -12.01 10.30 -8.30
CA GLU A 453 -12.41 10.13 -6.90
C GLU A 453 -13.77 9.43 -6.77
N GLU A 454 -14.73 9.81 -7.62
CA GLU A 454 -16.05 9.16 -7.64
C GLU A 454 -15.96 7.70 -8.11
N ARG A 455 -15.13 7.39 -9.11
CA ARG A 455 -14.86 6.01 -9.53
C ARG A 455 -14.20 5.19 -8.42
N PHE A 456 -13.24 5.77 -7.73
CA PHE A 456 -12.60 5.13 -6.57
C PHE A 456 -13.64 4.84 -5.47
N ALA A 457 -14.48 5.81 -5.14
CA ALA A 457 -15.57 5.67 -4.17
C ALA A 457 -16.58 4.60 -4.60
N LEU A 458 -16.95 4.57 -5.89
CA LEU A 458 -17.83 3.54 -6.46
C LEU A 458 -17.25 2.14 -6.33
N ALA A 459 -15.93 1.98 -6.55
CA ALA A 459 -15.26 0.70 -6.38
C ALA A 459 -15.29 0.21 -4.93
N GLY A 460 -14.95 1.07 -3.97
CA GLY A 460 -15.05 0.77 -2.54
C GLY A 460 -16.48 0.39 -2.12
N ARG A 461 -17.49 1.15 -2.59
CA ARG A 461 -18.90 0.85 -2.38
C ARG A 461 -19.32 -0.48 -3.02
N THR A 462 -18.83 -0.77 -4.22
CA THR A 462 -19.10 -2.05 -4.89
C THR A 462 -18.56 -3.22 -4.06
N GLY A 463 -17.31 -3.13 -3.58
CA GLY A 463 -16.75 -4.11 -2.68
C GLY A 463 -17.59 -4.29 -1.42
N TRP A 464 -17.99 -3.19 -0.80
CA TRP A 464 -18.82 -3.23 0.41
C TRP A 464 -20.18 -3.94 0.19
N ILE A 465 -20.90 -3.59 -0.87
CA ILE A 465 -22.21 -4.18 -1.18
C ILE A 465 -22.07 -5.68 -1.51
N THR A 466 -21.12 -6.04 -2.37
CA THR A 466 -20.92 -7.43 -2.78
C THR A 466 -20.38 -8.29 -1.63
N GLY A 467 -19.51 -7.74 -0.78
CA GLY A 467 -19.03 -8.38 0.44
C GLY A 467 -20.16 -8.63 1.44
N ASN A 468 -21.07 -7.66 1.60
CA ASN A 468 -22.26 -7.83 2.44
C ASN A 468 -23.14 -8.98 1.93
N LEU A 469 -23.46 -9.00 0.65
CA LEU A 469 -24.28 -10.07 0.07
C LEU A 469 -23.60 -11.44 0.24
N ALA A 470 -22.32 -11.54 -0.06
CA ALA A 470 -21.55 -12.78 0.10
C ALA A 470 -21.54 -13.25 1.57
N GLY A 471 -21.35 -12.33 2.52
CA GLY A 471 -21.43 -12.59 3.94
C GLY A 471 -22.83 -13.09 4.35
N GLN A 472 -23.87 -12.40 3.91
CA GLN A 472 -25.28 -12.74 4.19
C GLN A 472 -25.67 -14.13 3.66
N ILE A 473 -25.14 -14.54 2.49
CA ILE A 473 -25.30 -15.89 1.95
C ILE A 473 -24.54 -16.90 2.82
N ALA A 474 -23.28 -16.61 3.13
CA ALA A 474 -22.41 -17.51 3.89
C ALA A 474 -22.99 -17.85 5.26
N VAL A 475 -23.44 -16.83 6.02
CA VAL A 475 -23.95 -17.05 7.40
C VAL A 475 -25.30 -17.77 7.46
N ARG A 476 -25.99 -17.93 6.32
CA ARG A 476 -27.24 -18.69 6.19
C ARG A 476 -27.02 -20.10 5.67
N ALA A 477 -25.82 -20.44 5.25
CA ALA A 477 -25.49 -21.78 4.77
C ALA A 477 -25.59 -22.80 5.90
N PRO A 478 -26.11 -24.03 5.64
CA PRO A 478 -26.28 -25.06 6.67
C PRO A 478 -24.98 -25.50 7.35
N TRP A 479 -23.85 -25.32 6.66
CA TRP A 479 -22.50 -25.67 7.15
C TRP A 479 -21.77 -24.51 7.82
N TYR A 480 -22.38 -23.30 7.91
CA TYR A 480 -21.73 -22.18 8.58
C TYR A 480 -21.47 -22.47 10.05
N ARG A 481 -20.25 -22.22 10.47
CA ARG A 481 -19.84 -22.24 11.86
C ARG A 481 -19.34 -20.83 12.23
N PRO A 482 -19.98 -20.14 13.18
CA PRO A 482 -19.46 -18.87 13.66
C PRO A 482 -18.09 -19.07 14.32
N PRO A 483 -17.21 -18.05 14.29
CA PRO A 483 -16.00 -18.06 15.08
C PRO A 483 -16.33 -18.31 16.57
N GLU A 484 -15.63 -19.23 17.18
CA GLU A 484 -15.73 -19.50 18.63
C GLU A 484 -15.14 -18.32 19.43
N GLU A 485 -15.49 -18.21 20.71
CA GLU A 485 -14.79 -17.25 21.57
C GLU A 485 -13.37 -17.72 21.82
N PRO A 486 -12.38 -16.79 21.77
CA PRO A 486 -11.03 -17.14 22.10
C PRO A 486 -10.94 -17.50 23.60
N CYS A 487 -10.28 -18.58 23.90
CA CYS A 487 -9.91 -18.92 25.27
C CYS A 487 -8.79 -18.00 25.76
N SER A 488 -8.64 -17.81 27.08
CA SER A 488 -7.46 -17.14 27.66
C SER A 488 -6.17 -17.78 27.13
N ILE A 489 -5.24 -16.96 26.68
CA ILE A 489 -3.95 -17.40 26.10
C ILE A 489 -2.93 -17.67 27.21
#